data_f98ccb2248133c1e822cd1e9183231b5
#
_entry.id   f98ccb2248133c1e822cd1e9183231b5
#
_cell.length_a   1.000
_cell.length_b   1.000
_cell.length_c   1.000
_cell.angle_alpha   90.00
_cell.angle_beta   90.00
_cell.angle_gamma   90.00
#
_symmetry.space_group_name_H-M   'P 1'
#
loop_
_entity.id
_entity.type
_entity.pdbx_description
1 polymer ?
#
loop_
_entity_poly.entity_id
_entity_poly.type
_entity_poly.pdbx_seq_one_letter_code
_entity_poly.pdbx_strand_id
1 'polypeptide(L)'
;MNALPAWPYPKLVAHRGAGRLAPENTLAAFRLGYAHGYRMAEFDVKLSADGIAFLLHDATLDRTTSGKGRADALTWRELSQLDAGSWHSPAYAGEVLPTLAAVAGWSRANGVAVNIEIKPSPGRERESGAAVALDARSLWSGADVMPLLSSFSETALDSARDAVPELPRALLGDQVPPDWRDRVARLGCIAVDVDHKILTRERVEEFHGAGLRVATWTVNEPARVAELLAWGVDSVITDAVDVIPPR
;
A
#
# COMPACT_ATOMS: atom_id res chain seq x y z
N MET A 1 -7.23 20.46 -20.88
CA MET A 1 -6.74 19.68 -19.72
C MET A 1 -7.73 18.55 -19.50
N ASN A 2 -7.28 17.31 -19.43
CA ASN A 2 -8.15 16.19 -19.08
C ASN A 2 -8.60 16.37 -17.62
N ALA A 3 -9.87 16.07 -17.32
CA ALA A 3 -10.33 16.06 -15.95
C ALA A 3 -9.58 14.98 -15.16
N LEU A 4 -9.13 15.32 -13.94
CA LEU A 4 -8.49 14.33 -13.07
C LEU A 4 -9.50 13.24 -12.67
N PRO A 5 -9.10 11.96 -12.56
CA PRO A 5 -9.97 10.90 -12.11
C PRO A 5 -10.46 11.15 -10.68
N ALA A 6 -11.59 10.54 -10.31
CA ALA A 6 -12.08 10.59 -8.93
C ALA A 6 -11.00 10.10 -7.96
N TRP A 7 -10.86 10.78 -6.80
CA TRP A 7 -9.91 10.43 -5.76
C TRP A 7 -10.61 10.42 -4.40
N PRO A 8 -11.26 9.32 -4.03
CA PRO A 8 -12.02 9.24 -2.78
C PRO A 8 -11.13 9.01 -1.54
N TYR A 9 -9.82 9.03 -1.71
CA TYR A 9 -8.86 8.68 -0.68
C TYR A 9 -8.44 9.90 0.16
N PRO A 10 -8.21 9.71 1.48
CA PRO A 10 -7.68 10.73 2.37
C PRO A 10 -6.32 11.28 1.94
N LYS A 11 -6.05 12.53 2.33
CA LYS A 11 -4.76 13.18 2.07
C LYS A 11 -3.59 12.59 2.85
N LEU A 12 -3.86 12.02 4.01
CA LEU A 12 -2.83 11.38 4.85
C LEU A 12 -3.11 9.89 4.98
N VAL A 13 -2.07 9.11 4.77
CA VAL A 13 -2.11 7.66 4.73
C VAL A 13 -1.11 7.11 5.75
N ALA A 14 -1.56 6.22 6.63
CA ALA A 14 -0.71 5.56 7.60
C ALA A 14 0.09 4.44 6.91
N HIS A 15 1.42 4.59 6.83
CA HIS A 15 2.32 3.61 6.23
C HIS A 15 2.33 2.33 7.06
N ARG A 16 2.04 1.18 6.45
CA ARG A 16 1.99 -0.16 7.08
C ARG A 16 1.12 -0.20 8.34
N GLY A 17 0.09 0.66 8.40
CA GLY A 17 -0.87 0.75 9.50
C GLY A 17 -0.59 1.87 10.51
N ALA A 18 0.58 1.96 11.11
CA ALA A 18 0.95 2.98 12.10
C ALA A 18 2.42 3.42 12.02
N GLY A 19 3.09 3.17 10.89
CA GLY A 19 4.50 3.49 10.73
C GLY A 19 5.37 2.85 11.82
N ARG A 20 6.06 3.70 12.61
CA ARG A 20 7.02 3.22 13.62
C ARG A 20 6.41 2.90 14.99
N LEU A 21 5.15 3.19 15.22
CA LEU A 21 4.54 3.11 16.56
C LEU A 21 4.05 1.71 16.92
N ALA A 22 3.88 0.84 15.94
CA ALA A 22 3.46 -0.54 16.13
C ALA A 22 4.15 -1.45 15.10
N PRO A 23 4.14 -2.78 15.31
CA PRO A 23 4.73 -3.69 14.33
C PRO A 23 4.05 -3.56 12.97
N GLU A 24 4.84 -3.19 11.96
CA GLU A 24 4.36 -2.93 10.61
C GLU A 24 3.53 -4.08 10.03
N ASN A 25 2.53 -3.77 9.20
CA ASN A 25 1.72 -4.76 8.50
C ASN A 25 0.95 -5.71 9.41
N THR A 26 0.60 -5.30 10.65
CA THR A 26 -0.21 -6.09 11.59
C THR A 26 -1.55 -5.42 11.90
N LEU A 27 -2.53 -6.18 12.39
CA LEU A 27 -3.80 -5.61 12.83
C LEU A 27 -3.63 -4.65 14.03
N ALA A 28 -2.62 -4.85 14.87
CA ALA A 28 -2.29 -3.91 15.94
C ALA A 28 -1.89 -2.55 15.38
N ALA A 29 -1.07 -2.51 14.31
CA ALA A 29 -0.69 -1.28 13.64
C ALA A 29 -1.91 -0.56 13.04
N PHE A 30 -2.79 -1.27 12.35
CA PHE A 30 -3.99 -0.65 11.76
C PHE A 30 -4.91 -0.04 12.83
N ARG A 31 -5.10 -0.74 13.96
CA ARG A 31 -5.89 -0.23 15.10
C ARG A 31 -5.27 1.04 15.68
N LEU A 32 -3.95 1.07 15.80
CA LEU A 32 -3.24 2.23 16.34
C LEU A 32 -3.31 3.44 15.37
N GLY A 33 -3.07 3.24 14.08
CA GLY A 33 -3.23 4.31 13.08
C GLY A 33 -4.64 4.87 13.06
N TYR A 34 -5.65 4.00 13.15
CA TYR A 34 -7.05 4.43 13.28
C TYR A 34 -7.30 5.24 14.55
N ALA A 35 -6.72 4.85 15.70
CA ALA A 35 -6.82 5.58 16.95
C ALA A 35 -6.17 6.98 16.87
N HIS A 36 -5.11 7.14 16.06
CA HIS A 36 -4.50 8.44 15.73
C HIS A 36 -5.32 9.26 14.71
N GLY A 37 -6.49 8.78 14.30
CA GLY A 37 -7.41 9.52 13.41
C GLY A 37 -7.26 9.20 11.93
N TYR A 38 -6.32 8.35 11.53
CA TYR A 38 -6.14 7.97 10.12
C TYR A 38 -7.35 7.18 9.61
N ARG A 39 -7.75 7.47 8.39
CA ARG A 39 -8.88 6.82 7.69
C ARG A 39 -8.44 6.19 6.37
N MET A 40 -7.14 6.11 6.15
CA MET A 40 -6.51 5.32 5.10
C MET A 40 -5.20 4.74 5.62
N ALA A 41 -4.94 3.49 5.27
CA ALA A 41 -3.67 2.81 5.51
C ALA A 41 -3.11 2.28 4.19
N GLU A 42 -1.80 2.28 4.09
CA GLU A 42 -1.05 1.58 3.05
C GLU A 42 -0.42 0.33 3.68
N PHE A 43 -0.28 -0.73 2.91
CA PHE A 43 0.36 -1.98 3.36
C PHE A 43 0.80 -2.90 2.21
N ASP A 44 1.74 -3.79 2.53
CA ASP A 44 2.42 -4.67 1.58
C ASP A 44 1.78 -6.06 1.54
N VAL A 45 1.42 -6.57 0.37
CA VAL A 45 0.80 -7.89 0.19
C VAL A 45 1.68 -8.81 -0.64
N LYS A 46 1.87 -10.02 -0.12
CA LYS A 46 2.56 -11.14 -0.74
C LYS A 46 1.67 -12.37 -0.82
N LEU A 47 2.11 -13.38 -1.57
CA LEU A 47 1.50 -14.71 -1.59
C LEU A 47 2.38 -15.73 -0.85
N SER A 48 1.75 -16.55 -0.02
CA SER A 48 2.34 -17.77 0.56
C SER A 48 2.64 -18.81 -0.52
N ALA A 49 3.30 -19.91 -0.16
CA ALA A 49 3.58 -21.02 -1.07
C ALA A 49 2.28 -21.62 -1.65
N ASP A 50 1.22 -21.65 -0.87
CA ASP A 50 -0.10 -22.17 -1.23
C ASP A 50 -1.08 -21.08 -1.74
N GLY A 51 -0.54 -19.87 -2.08
CA GLY A 51 -1.28 -18.83 -2.80
C GLY A 51 -2.19 -17.95 -1.93
N ILE A 52 -2.07 -17.99 -0.60
CA ILE A 52 -2.84 -17.11 0.30
C ILE A 52 -2.20 -15.73 0.36
N ALA A 53 -2.99 -14.69 0.12
CA ALA A 53 -2.56 -13.30 0.24
C ALA A 53 -2.42 -12.89 1.71
N PHE A 54 -1.23 -12.44 2.12
CA PHE A 54 -0.91 -12.02 3.48
C PHE A 54 0.02 -10.81 3.48
N LEU A 55 0.15 -10.13 4.63
CA LEU A 55 0.91 -8.90 4.74
C LEU A 55 2.34 -9.14 5.21
N LEU A 56 3.29 -8.69 4.40
CA LEU A 56 4.73 -8.64 4.74
C LEU A 56 5.48 -7.78 3.72
N HIS A 57 6.36 -6.89 4.17
CA HIS A 57 7.17 -6.07 3.28
C HIS A 57 8.32 -6.85 2.63
N ASP A 58 9.18 -7.45 3.43
CA ASP A 58 10.43 -8.07 2.99
C ASP A 58 10.19 -9.38 2.22
N ALA A 59 11.16 -9.81 1.43
CA ALA A 59 11.14 -11.13 0.80
C ALA A 59 11.35 -12.26 1.82
N THR A 60 11.95 -11.94 2.98
CA THR A 60 12.25 -12.89 4.05
C THR A 60 11.53 -12.53 5.34
N LEU A 61 11.41 -13.49 6.23
CA LEU A 61 10.71 -13.40 7.51
C LEU A 61 11.55 -12.75 8.62
N ASP A 62 12.84 -12.63 8.39
CA ASP A 62 13.90 -12.47 9.40
C ASP A 62 13.80 -11.18 10.21
N ARG A 63 13.36 -10.08 9.61
CA ARG A 63 13.36 -8.74 10.26
C ARG A 63 12.15 -8.54 11.16
N THR A 64 10.98 -8.96 10.72
CA THR A 64 9.70 -8.58 11.34
C THR A 64 8.90 -9.75 11.87
N THR A 65 9.49 -10.95 11.93
CA THR A 65 8.84 -12.14 12.50
C THR A 65 9.82 -13.02 13.28
N SER A 66 9.26 -14.00 14.01
CA SER A 66 10.04 -15.06 14.63
C SER A 66 10.57 -16.11 13.65
N GLY A 67 10.09 -16.08 12.39
CA GLY A 67 10.52 -17.00 11.32
C GLY A 67 11.83 -16.59 10.66
N LYS A 68 12.33 -17.48 9.80
CA LYS A 68 13.57 -17.28 9.04
C LYS A 68 13.41 -17.71 7.59
N GLY A 69 14.18 -17.06 6.71
CA GLY A 69 14.22 -17.39 5.30
C GLY A 69 13.07 -16.82 4.48
N ARG A 70 12.88 -17.34 3.28
CA ARG A 70 11.92 -16.80 2.31
C ARG A 70 10.47 -17.02 2.76
N ALA A 71 9.67 -15.95 2.74
CA ALA A 71 8.27 -16.00 3.12
C ALA A 71 7.41 -16.81 2.14
N ASP A 72 7.70 -16.71 0.84
CA ASP A 72 6.99 -17.41 -0.23
C ASP A 72 7.29 -18.92 -0.32
N ALA A 73 8.24 -19.42 0.51
CA ALA A 73 8.54 -20.85 0.62
C ALA A 73 7.64 -21.56 1.64
N LEU A 74 6.93 -20.83 2.49
CA LEU A 74 6.06 -21.39 3.54
C LEU A 74 4.59 -21.31 3.14
N THR A 75 3.83 -22.33 3.56
CA THR A 75 2.37 -22.33 3.47
C THR A 75 1.78 -21.32 4.46
N TRP A 76 0.53 -20.87 4.20
CA TRP A 76 -0.17 -20.01 5.15
C TRP A 76 -0.28 -20.64 6.54
N ARG A 77 -0.48 -21.95 6.63
CA ARG A 77 -0.52 -22.67 7.90
C ARG A 77 0.76 -22.47 8.73
N GLU A 78 1.92 -22.44 8.09
CA GLU A 78 3.21 -22.21 8.76
C GLU A 78 3.39 -20.74 9.10
N LEU A 79 3.09 -19.83 8.16
CA LEU A 79 3.22 -18.39 8.35
C LEU A 79 2.33 -17.88 9.48
N SER A 80 1.12 -18.38 9.61
CA SER A 80 0.14 -17.96 10.63
C SER A 80 0.54 -18.29 12.08
N GLN A 81 1.57 -19.10 12.28
CA GLN A 81 2.10 -19.45 13.61
C GLN A 81 3.24 -18.53 14.06
N LEU A 82 3.72 -17.65 13.19
CA LEU A 82 4.86 -16.79 13.48
C LEU A 82 4.42 -15.58 14.31
N ASP A 83 5.23 -15.24 15.31
CA ASP A 83 5.12 -13.96 16.01
C ASP A 83 5.67 -12.85 15.10
N ALA A 84 4.84 -11.87 14.83
CA ALA A 84 5.14 -10.68 14.02
C ALA A 84 5.16 -9.39 14.85
N GLY A 85 5.11 -9.49 16.18
CA GLY A 85 5.04 -8.34 17.08
C GLY A 85 6.24 -8.18 17.99
N SER A 86 6.80 -9.26 18.51
CA SER A 86 7.88 -9.23 19.53
C SER A 86 9.15 -8.51 19.06
N TRP A 87 9.45 -8.51 17.77
CA TRP A 87 10.59 -7.78 17.21
C TRP A 87 10.50 -6.26 17.44
N HIS A 88 9.27 -5.72 17.48
CA HIS A 88 9.02 -4.30 17.70
C HIS A 88 9.11 -3.98 19.20
N SER A 89 8.33 -4.68 20.01
CA SER A 89 8.40 -4.56 21.48
C SER A 89 7.67 -5.71 22.18
N PRO A 90 8.00 -5.99 23.46
CA PRO A 90 7.30 -7.01 24.25
C PRO A 90 5.78 -6.80 24.37
N ALA A 91 5.31 -5.56 24.25
CA ALA A 91 3.88 -5.23 24.31
C ALA A 91 3.06 -5.84 23.15
N TYR A 92 3.72 -6.18 22.06
CA TYR A 92 3.09 -6.79 20.88
C TYR A 92 3.45 -8.28 20.71
N ALA A 93 4.02 -8.91 21.75
CA ALA A 93 4.30 -10.34 21.70
C ALA A 93 3.03 -11.14 21.41
N GLY A 94 3.12 -12.07 20.45
CA GLY A 94 1.99 -12.89 20.00
C GLY A 94 1.12 -12.23 18.91
N GLU A 95 1.41 -11.01 18.47
CA GLU A 95 0.78 -10.48 17.24
C GLU A 95 1.23 -11.35 16.06
N VAL A 96 0.32 -11.65 15.15
CA VAL A 96 0.58 -12.56 14.02
C VAL A 96 0.51 -11.82 12.69
N LEU A 97 1.09 -12.43 11.65
CA LEU A 97 0.90 -11.95 10.28
C LEU A 97 -0.59 -12.03 9.92
N PRO A 98 -1.21 -10.95 9.41
CA PRO A 98 -2.60 -11.01 8.97
C PRO A 98 -2.71 -11.45 7.50
N THR A 99 -3.82 -12.13 7.14
CA THR A 99 -4.22 -12.27 5.75
C THR A 99 -4.79 -10.96 5.20
N LEU A 100 -4.78 -10.80 3.87
CA LEU A 100 -5.51 -9.70 3.22
C LEU A 100 -6.99 -9.71 3.58
N ALA A 101 -7.61 -10.89 3.71
CA ALA A 101 -9.01 -11.03 4.13
C ALA A 101 -9.26 -10.50 5.55
N ALA A 102 -8.36 -10.74 6.50
CA ALA A 102 -8.47 -10.23 7.87
C ALA A 102 -8.41 -8.69 7.89
N VAL A 103 -7.47 -8.10 7.12
CA VAL A 103 -7.35 -6.64 7.00
C VAL A 103 -8.56 -6.04 6.30
N ALA A 104 -9.06 -6.67 5.24
CA ALA A 104 -10.27 -6.24 4.54
C ALA A 104 -11.50 -6.20 5.47
N GLY A 105 -11.70 -7.27 6.26
CA GLY A 105 -12.79 -7.32 7.23
C GLY A 105 -12.69 -6.19 8.25
N TRP A 106 -11.50 -5.95 8.79
CA TRP A 106 -11.27 -4.88 9.75
C TRP A 106 -11.44 -3.48 9.13
N SER A 107 -10.82 -3.21 7.98
CA SER A 107 -10.85 -1.90 7.34
C SER A 107 -12.28 -1.50 6.91
N ARG A 108 -13.03 -2.42 6.34
CA ARG A 108 -14.44 -2.20 5.97
C ARG A 108 -15.32 -1.92 7.19
N ALA A 109 -15.16 -2.69 8.27
CA ALA A 109 -15.93 -2.48 9.49
C ALA A 109 -15.66 -1.11 10.15
N ASN A 110 -14.49 -0.51 9.90
CA ASN A 110 -14.08 0.77 10.47
C ASN A 110 -14.10 1.94 9.47
N GLY A 111 -14.54 1.73 8.24
CA GLY A 111 -14.57 2.76 7.18
C GLY A 111 -13.17 3.30 6.84
N VAL A 112 -12.15 2.42 6.84
CA VAL A 112 -10.76 2.76 6.50
C VAL A 112 -10.51 2.40 5.05
N ALA A 113 -10.16 3.40 4.22
CA ALA A 113 -9.69 3.20 2.87
C ALA A 113 -8.28 2.55 2.87
N VAL A 114 -7.90 1.92 1.77
CA VAL A 114 -6.62 1.22 1.71
C VAL A 114 -5.88 1.45 0.40
N ASN A 115 -4.55 1.52 0.48
CA ASN A 115 -3.62 1.33 -0.62
C ASN A 115 -2.93 -0.03 -0.41
N ILE A 116 -3.15 -0.95 -1.33
CA ILE A 116 -2.57 -2.31 -1.32
C ILE A 116 -1.36 -2.31 -2.23
N GLU A 117 -0.15 -2.28 -1.64
CA GLU A 117 1.05 -2.52 -2.44
C GLU A 117 1.16 -4.00 -2.77
N ILE A 118 1.10 -4.34 -4.05
CA ILE A 118 1.39 -5.69 -4.53
C ILE A 118 2.91 -5.86 -4.53
N LYS A 119 3.42 -6.72 -3.64
CA LYS A 119 4.84 -6.97 -3.39
C LYS A 119 5.22 -8.39 -3.82
N PRO A 120 5.33 -8.67 -5.12
CA PRO A 120 5.53 -10.04 -5.59
C PRO A 120 6.89 -10.58 -5.16
N SER A 121 6.93 -11.88 -4.90
CA SER A 121 8.20 -12.59 -4.85
C SER A 121 8.76 -12.80 -6.26
N PRO A 122 10.10 -12.82 -6.45
CA PRO A 122 10.71 -13.00 -7.76
C PRO A 122 10.18 -14.23 -8.51
N GLY A 123 9.73 -14.02 -9.76
CA GLY A 123 9.14 -15.05 -10.61
C GLY A 123 7.65 -15.30 -10.40
N ARG A 124 7.02 -14.63 -9.41
CA ARG A 124 5.58 -14.74 -9.12
C ARG A 124 4.82 -13.42 -9.37
N GLU A 125 5.38 -12.51 -10.19
CA GLU A 125 4.83 -11.18 -10.39
C GLU A 125 3.42 -11.23 -10.98
N ARG A 126 3.22 -12.01 -12.05
CA ARG A 126 1.90 -12.14 -12.70
C ARG A 126 0.89 -12.82 -11.80
N GLU A 127 1.31 -13.88 -11.10
CA GLU A 127 0.46 -14.61 -10.15
C GLU A 127 0.00 -13.67 -9.01
N SER A 128 0.95 -12.94 -8.41
CA SER A 128 0.67 -12.00 -7.32
C SER A 128 -0.27 -10.88 -7.77
N GLY A 129 -0.04 -10.30 -8.95
CA GLY A 129 -0.90 -9.26 -9.50
C GLY A 129 -2.35 -9.71 -9.67
N ALA A 130 -2.55 -10.85 -10.32
CA ALA A 130 -3.89 -11.39 -10.57
C ALA A 130 -4.59 -11.79 -9.27
N ALA A 131 -3.90 -12.54 -8.38
CA ALA A 131 -4.49 -13.03 -7.13
C ALA A 131 -4.91 -11.88 -6.21
N VAL A 132 -4.02 -10.90 -5.98
CA VAL A 132 -4.34 -9.75 -5.11
C VAL A 132 -5.47 -8.91 -5.69
N ALA A 133 -5.53 -8.71 -7.01
CA ALA A 133 -6.63 -7.96 -7.64
C ALA A 133 -7.97 -8.69 -7.51
N LEU A 134 -8.01 -10.00 -7.72
CA LEU A 134 -9.23 -10.81 -7.56
C LEU A 134 -9.72 -10.83 -6.11
N ASP A 135 -8.81 -11.01 -5.15
CA ASP A 135 -9.12 -10.94 -3.72
C ASP A 135 -9.63 -9.55 -3.34
N ALA A 136 -8.94 -8.48 -3.77
CA ALA A 136 -9.36 -7.12 -3.50
C ALA A 136 -10.77 -6.83 -4.03
N ARG A 137 -11.09 -7.21 -5.27
CA ARG A 137 -12.45 -7.08 -5.83
C ARG A 137 -13.49 -7.82 -5.00
N SER A 138 -13.19 -9.05 -4.60
CA SER A 138 -14.10 -9.88 -3.83
C SER A 138 -14.32 -9.34 -2.42
N LEU A 139 -13.23 -9.02 -1.72
CA LEU A 139 -13.22 -8.61 -0.31
C LEU A 139 -13.83 -7.21 -0.11
N TRP A 140 -13.71 -6.30 -1.07
CA TRP A 140 -14.32 -4.96 -1.05
C TRP A 140 -15.60 -4.85 -1.86
N SER A 141 -16.18 -5.97 -2.30
CA SER A 141 -17.47 -5.96 -3.00
C SER A 141 -18.54 -5.21 -2.18
N GLY A 142 -19.20 -4.21 -2.81
CA GLY A 142 -20.20 -3.36 -2.17
C GLY A 142 -19.64 -2.31 -1.20
N ALA A 143 -18.33 -2.07 -1.19
CA ALA A 143 -17.74 -0.95 -0.45
C ALA A 143 -17.91 0.37 -1.21
N ASP A 144 -18.11 1.48 -0.49
CA ASP A 144 -18.22 2.82 -1.08
C ASP A 144 -16.91 3.29 -1.75
N VAL A 145 -15.77 2.85 -1.20
CA VAL A 145 -14.43 3.15 -1.71
C VAL A 145 -13.69 1.85 -1.98
N MET A 146 -13.35 1.64 -3.25
CA MET A 146 -12.53 0.48 -3.64
C MET A 146 -11.07 0.68 -3.25
N PRO A 147 -10.31 -0.40 -2.96
CA PRO A 147 -8.90 -0.29 -2.67
C PRO A 147 -8.12 0.27 -3.87
N LEU A 148 -7.13 1.13 -3.60
CA LEU A 148 -6.10 1.48 -4.56
C LEU A 148 -5.09 0.32 -4.61
N LEU A 149 -4.74 -0.17 -5.79
CA LEU A 149 -3.64 -1.11 -5.97
C LEU A 149 -2.39 -0.35 -6.38
N SER A 150 -1.26 -0.62 -5.76
CA SER A 150 0.03 -0.05 -6.16
C SER A 150 1.10 -1.12 -6.28
N SER A 151 2.13 -0.89 -7.07
CA SER A 151 3.30 -1.76 -7.16
C SER A 151 4.46 -1.09 -7.87
N PHE A 152 5.70 -1.46 -7.47
CA PHE A 152 6.91 -1.22 -8.26
C PHE A 152 7.01 -2.18 -9.45
N SER A 153 6.31 -3.31 -9.41
CA SER A 153 6.32 -4.30 -10.47
C SER A 153 5.26 -3.98 -11.54
N GLU A 154 5.70 -3.48 -12.68
CA GLU A 154 4.83 -3.27 -13.82
C GLU A 154 4.14 -4.56 -14.28
N THR A 155 4.85 -5.71 -14.19
CA THR A 155 4.28 -7.02 -14.51
C THR A 155 3.13 -7.39 -13.58
N ALA A 156 3.24 -7.06 -12.28
CA ALA A 156 2.14 -7.29 -11.33
C ALA A 156 0.95 -6.36 -11.61
N LEU A 157 1.20 -5.07 -11.90
CA LEU A 157 0.13 -4.12 -12.25
C LEU A 157 -0.57 -4.49 -13.57
N ASP A 158 0.19 -4.95 -14.57
CA ASP A 158 -0.34 -5.42 -15.84
C ASP A 158 -1.28 -6.61 -15.64
N SER A 159 -0.84 -7.59 -14.85
CA SER A 159 -1.65 -8.75 -14.51
C SER A 159 -2.87 -8.41 -13.64
N ALA A 160 -2.74 -7.46 -12.72
CA ALA A 160 -3.86 -6.95 -11.93
C ALA A 160 -4.91 -6.24 -12.81
N ARG A 161 -4.44 -5.44 -13.82
CA ARG A 161 -5.33 -4.82 -14.81
C ARG A 161 -6.07 -5.88 -15.63
N ASP A 162 -5.37 -6.89 -16.11
CA ASP A 162 -5.97 -7.94 -16.92
C ASP A 162 -7.02 -8.74 -16.14
N ALA A 163 -6.77 -8.99 -14.84
CA ALA A 163 -7.68 -9.74 -13.98
C ALA A 163 -8.90 -8.90 -13.53
N VAL A 164 -8.70 -7.62 -13.19
CA VAL A 164 -9.74 -6.73 -12.65
C VAL A 164 -9.50 -5.31 -13.15
N PRO A 165 -9.91 -4.98 -14.39
CA PRO A 165 -9.61 -3.69 -15.01
C PRO A 165 -10.24 -2.48 -14.30
N GLU A 166 -11.33 -2.68 -13.57
CA GLU A 166 -12.06 -1.63 -12.87
C GLU A 166 -11.40 -1.14 -11.58
N LEU A 167 -10.48 -1.91 -10.97
CA LEU A 167 -9.79 -1.46 -9.76
C LEU A 167 -8.80 -0.33 -10.08
N PRO A 168 -8.80 0.76 -9.30
CA PRO A 168 -7.85 1.85 -9.47
C PRO A 168 -6.42 1.38 -9.18
N ARG A 169 -5.47 1.84 -10.00
CA ARG A 169 -4.05 1.47 -9.90
C ARG A 169 -3.16 2.70 -9.86
N ALA A 170 -2.06 2.59 -9.10
CA ALA A 170 -0.97 3.56 -9.06
C ALA A 170 0.36 2.88 -9.41
N LEU A 171 1.16 3.51 -10.25
CA LEU A 171 2.52 3.06 -10.51
C LEU A 171 3.45 3.61 -9.43
N LEU A 172 4.07 2.70 -8.64
CA LEU A 172 5.10 3.04 -7.67
C LEU A 172 6.45 3.27 -8.35
N GLY A 173 7.21 4.26 -7.88
CA GLY A 173 8.55 4.53 -8.38
C GLY A 173 9.39 5.42 -7.48
N ASP A 174 10.69 5.14 -7.45
CA ASP A 174 11.72 5.99 -6.84
C ASP A 174 12.37 6.95 -7.85
N GLN A 175 12.01 6.80 -9.13
CA GLN A 175 12.44 7.62 -10.25
C GLN A 175 11.27 7.84 -11.19
N VAL A 176 11.38 8.88 -12.04
CA VAL A 176 10.44 9.13 -13.14
C VAL A 176 11.16 8.88 -14.46
N PRO A 177 11.00 7.70 -15.06
CA PRO A 177 11.65 7.39 -16.33
C PRO A 177 11.09 8.27 -17.45
N PRO A 178 11.86 8.51 -18.54
CA PRO A 178 11.40 9.36 -19.65
C PRO A 178 10.10 8.89 -20.31
N ASP A 179 9.86 7.59 -20.32
CA ASP A 179 8.69 6.92 -20.91
C ASP A 179 7.54 6.68 -19.91
N TRP A 180 7.53 7.38 -18.78
CA TRP A 180 6.53 7.17 -17.73
C TRP A 180 5.08 7.31 -18.21
N ARG A 181 4.81 8.21 -19.20
CA ARG A 181 3.47 8.40 -19.76
C ARG A 181 2.96 7.14 -20.46
N ASP A 182 3.83 6.50 -21.25
CA ASP A 182 3.49 5.26 -21.95
C ASP A 182 3.28 4.11 -20.95
N ARG A 183 4.09 4.07 -19.89
CA ARG A 183 3.94 3.06 -18.81
C ARG A 183 2.61 3.17 -18.09
N VAL A 184 2.27 4.35 -17.57
CA VAL A 184 1.00 4.55 -16.85
C VAL A 184 -0.21 4.32 -17.76
N ALA A 185 -0.15 4.72 -19.01
CA ALA A 185 -1.22 4.48 -20.00
C ALA A 185 -1.41 2.98 -20.27
N ARG A 186 -0.31 2.26 -20.55
CA ARG A 186 -0.33 0.81 -20.78
C ARG A 186 -0.86 0.05 -19.57
N LEU A 187 -0.46 0.44 -18.36
CA LEU A 187 -0.89 -0.20 -17.11
C LEU A 187 -2.30 0.23 -16.67
N GLY A 188 -2.90 1.23 -17.33
CA GLY A 188 -4.19 1.78 -16.95
C GLY A 188 -4.18 2.38 -15.54
N CYS A 189 -3.05 2.99 -15.13
CA CYS A 189 -2.93 3.64 -13.84
C CYS A 189 -3.67 4.98 -13.85
N ILE A 190 -4.35 5.29 -12.75
CA ILE A 190 -5.01 6.58 -12.51
C ILE A 190 -4.13 7.51 -11.66
N ALA A 191 -3.05 6.97 -11.10
CA ALA A 191 -2.13 7.70 -10.22
C ALA A 191 -0.69 7.23 -10.43
N VAL A 192 0.24 8.08 -9.99
CA VAL A 192 1.61 7.72 -9.64
C VAL A 192 1.76 7.79 -8.13
N ASP A 193 2.62 6.93 -7.57
CA ASP A 193 2.97 6.91 -6.15
C ASP A 193 4.49 6.89 -6.04
N VAL A 194 5.11 8.05 -5.80
CA VAL A 194 6.54 8.26 -6.02
C VAL A 194 7.26 8.77 -4.78
N ASP A 195 8.59 8.51 -4.70
CA ASP A 195 9.43 9.05 -3.62
C ASP A 195 9.31 10.58 -3.59
N HIS A 196 8.95 11.13 -2.43
CA HIS A 196 8.78 12.57 -2.24
C HIS A 196 10.03 13.42 -2.56
N LYS A 197 11.20 12.79 -2.58
CA LYS A 197 12.48 13.47 -2.86
C LYS A 197 12.61 13.88 -4.32
N ILE A 198 11.92 13.18 -5.23
CA ILE A 198 11.92 13.50 -6.67
C ILE A 198 10.80 14.45 -7.06
N LEU A 199 9.89 14.79 -6.11
CA LEU A 199 8.79 15.71 -6.38
C LEU A 199 9.21 17.16 -6.24
N THR A 200 8.89 17.92 -7.27
CA THR A 200 8.80 19.39 -7.29
C THR A 200 7.39 19.82 -7.62
N ARG A 201 7.05 21.09 -7.44
CA ARG A 201 5.73 21.63 -7.84
C ARG A 201 5.44 21.35 -9.32
N GLU A 202 6.44 21.62 -10.19
CA GLU A 202 6.31 21.45 -11.64
C GLU A 202 6.06 19.97 -11.99
N ARG A 203 6.67 19.05 -11.25
CA ARG A 203 6.46 17.62 -11.46
C ARG A 203 5.05 17.18 -11.08
N VAL A 204 4.50 17.70 -9.98
CA VAL A 204 3.10 17.44 -9.58
C VAL A 204 2.15 18.01 -10.65
N GLU A 205 2.37 19.24 -11.11
CA GLU A 205 1.60 19.86 -12.18
C GLU A 205 1.69 19.07 -13.50
N GLU A 206 2.86 18.52 -13.81
CA GLU A 206 3.07 17.66 -15.00
C GLU A 206 2.24 16.37 -14.93
N PHE A 207 2.20 15.69 -13.77
CA PHE A 207 1.38 14.49 -13.58
C PHE A 207 -0.11 14.81 -13.66
N HIS A 208 -0.55 15.87 -12.98
CA HIS A 208 -1.94 16.33 -13.06
C HIS A 208 -2.33 16.75 -14.49
N GLY A 209 -1.44 17.43 -15.21
CA GLY A 209 -1.64 17.81 -16.61
C GLY A 209 -1.78 16.61 -17.55
N ALA A 210 -1.20 15.47 -17.18
CA ALA A 210 -1.36 14.19 -17.87
C ALA A 210 -2.63 13.42 -17.44
N GLY A 211 -3.42 13.95 -16.49
CA GLY A 211 -4.63 13.30 -15.99
C GLY A 211 -4.41 12.27 -14.90
N LEU A 212 -3.27 12.33 -14.18
CA LEU A 212 -2.93 11.41 -13.10
C LEU A 212 -3.04 12.08 -11.74
N ARG A 213 -3.48 11.35 -10.74
CA ARG A 213 -3.34 11.69 -9.33
C ARG A 213 -1.93 11.40 -8.83
N VAL A 214 -1.53 12.06 -7.75
CA VAL A 214 -0.19 11.94 -7.17
C VAL A 214 -0.29 11.53 -5.72
N ALA A 215 0.20 10.32 -5.41
CA ALA A 215 0.52 9.90 -4.06
C ALA A 215 2.05 9.94 -3.87
N THR A 216 2.52 9.99 -2.61
CA THR A 216 3.96 10.03 -2.33
C THR A 216 4.30 9.41 -0.98
N TRP A 217 5.52 8.85 -0.86
CA TRP A 217 6.06 8.13 0.29
C TRP A 217 7.56 8.41 0.51
N THR A 218 8.14 8.10 1.65
CA THR A 218 7.56 8.10 2.98
C THR A 218 7.94 9.42 3.62
N VAL A 219 6.96 10.25 3.96
CA VAL A 219 7.18 11.64 4.38
C VAL A 219 6.93 11.75 5.87
N ASN A 220 7.99 11.96 6.65
CA ASN A 220 7.91 11.97 8.11
C ASN A 220 8.11 13.38 8.72
N GLU A 221 8.37 14.38 7.89
CA GLU A 221 8.59 15.76 8.32
C GLU A 221 7.32 16.61 8.08
N PRO A 222 6.68 17.19 9.13
CA PRO A 222 5.44 17.95 8.98
C PRO A 222 5.55 19.12 7.98
N ALA A 223 6.69 19.80 7.94
CA ALA A 223 6.92 20.88 7.00
C ALA A 223 6.93 20.39 5.54
N ARG A 224 7.51 19.23 5.28
CA ARG A 224 7.52 18.62 3.95
C ARG A 224 6.13 18.14 3.55
N VAL A 225 5.34 17.57 4.47
CA VAL A 225 3.94 17.23 4.21
C VAL A 225 3.15 18.46 3.81
N ALA A 226 3.26 19.56 4.56
CA ALA A 226 2.56 20.80 4.26
C ALA A 226 2.95 21.36 2.88
N GLU A 227 4.23 21.32 2.54
CA GLU A 227 4.74 21.75 1.24
C GLU A 227 4.18 20.91 0.08
N LEU A 228 4.22 19.58 0.19
CA LEU A 228 3.70 18.66 -0.82
C LEU A 228 2.19 18.84 -1.04
N LEU A 229 1.43 18.98 0.04
CA LEU A 229 0.00 19.26 -0.04
C LEU A 229 -0.30 20.63 -0.67
N ALA A 230 0.54 21.65 -0.42
CA ALA A 230 0.44 22.96 -1.05
C ALA A 230 0.80 22.93 -2.56
N TRP A 231 1.59 21.96 -3.01
CA TRP A 231 1.84 21.70 -4.43
C TRP A 231 0.70 20.92 -5.11
N GLY A 232 -0.25 20.42 -4.33
CA GLY A 232 -1.42 19.70 -4.84
C GLY A 232 -1.27 18.16 -4.81
N VAL A 233 -0.28 17.60 -4.09
CA VAL A 233 -0.21 16.14 -3.89
C VAL A 233 -1.51 15.65 -3.28
N ASP A 234 -2.07 14.57 -3.85
CA ASP A 234 -3.39 14.05 -3.49
C ASP A 234 -3.37 13.21 -2.22
N SER A 235 -2.31 12.42 -2.00
CA SER A 235 -2.11 11.63 -0.77
C SER A 235 -0.65 11.54 -0.37
N VAL A 236 -0.38 11.61 0.92
CA VAL A 236 0.96 11.52 1.52
C VAL A 236 1.00 10.36 2.50
N ILE A 237 1.90 9.40 2.27
CA ILE A 237 2.13 8.22 3.10
C ILE A 237 3.21 8.54 4.12
N THR A 238 2.94 8.28 5.41
CA THR A 238 3.82 8.64 6.53
C THR A 238 3.96 7.53 7.58
N ASP A 239 5.16 7.42 8.17
CA ASP A 239 5.41 6.64 9.39
C ASP A 239 5.14 7.44 10.68
N ALA A 240 5.07 8.75 10.60
CA ALA A 240 5.00 9.65 11.75
C ALA A 240 3.56 9.99 12.12
N VAL A 241 2.73 8.95 12.35
CA VAL A 241 1.28 9.09 12.56
C VAL A 241 0.92 9.84 13.86
N ASP A 242 1.83 9.91 14.82
CA ASP A 242 1.72 10.69 16.06
C ASP A 242 2.06 12.18 15.89
N VAL A 243 2.90 12.49 14.91
CA VAL A 243 3.42 13.86 14.66
C VAL A 243 2.66 14.56 13.53
N ILE A 244 2.08 13.80 12.61
CA ILE A 244 1.35 14.28 11.43
C ILE A 244 -0.12 13.85 11.53
N PRO A 245 -0.93 14.50 12.39
CA PRO A 245 -2.31 14.12 12.57
C PRO A 245 -3.14 14.46 11.33
N PRO A 246 -4.04 13.57 10.87
CA PRO A 246 -5.03 13.91 9.86
C PRO A 246 -5.99 14.96 10.43
N ARG A 247 -6.24 16.01 9.64
CA ARG A 247 -7.18 17.09 9.97
C ARG A 247 -8.52 16.84 9.33
#